data_53aab71c68eb74610e9a015cd0b115a5
#
_entry.id   53aab71c68eb74610e9a015cd0b115a5
#
_cell.length_a   1.000
_cell.length_b   1.000
_cell.length_c   1.000
_cell.angle_alpha   90.00
_cell.angle_beta   90.00
_cell.angle_gamma   90.00
#
_symmetry.space_group_name_H-M   'P 1'
#
loop_
_entity.id
_entity.type
_entity.pdbx_description
1 polymer ?
#
loop_
_entity_poly.entity_id
_entity_poly.type
_entity_poly.pdbx_seq_one_letter_code
_entity_poly.pdbx_strand_id
1 'polypeptide(L)'
;MAMTITIISLLLSSASIALSDVVADGIVVQKTRDASEQGDDAIAGGLQSLCWGSAAIGALISAYFSGSLLESMSPREVFGIASVLPLAVSGISFMIQEEPVGKQKVNGEVNDVEMEQTEASVSEQMSSLWSAMRQPNIYKPVLFLFLWKATPTSDGAMLYFMTDDIGFGPEFLGRVRLVTAASSLLGVFLYNQYLRRVPIKDVLLWTSIVSVPLGLTQLLLISHYNRELGIPDGAFVFGDDVVLSILGEIAFLPTLVLAARLCPPGIEAVLFATLMSIYNGASTVGTEVGAGLTKLLSVTETDFSNLALLTIICNVSSLLPLVFIGWLDGVGDESQEEMEAKQYDGLNGKD
;
A
#
# COMPACT_ATOMS: atom_id res chain seq x y z
N MET A 1 -0.67 7.30 33.78
CA MET A 1 0.61 7.90 33.36
C MET A 1 1.37 6.99 32.38
N ALA A 2 1.63 5.72 32.66
CA ALA A 2 2.30 4.81 31.72
C ALA A 2 1.56 4.68 30.38
N MET A 3 0.26 4.43 30.39
CA MET A 3 -0.57 4.31 29.19
C MET A 3 -0.54 5.56 28.30
N THR A 4 -0.58 6.76 28.90
CA THR A 4 -0.50 8.02 28.16
C THR A 4 0.87 8.19 27.47
N ILE A 5 1.96 7.85 28.18
CA ILE A 5 3.30 7.89 27.62
C ILE A 5 3.44 6.91 26.45
N THR A 6 2.91 5.69 26.59
CA THR A 6 2.92 4.69 25.51
C THR A 6 2.15 5.20 24.27
N ILE A 7 0.96 5.75 24.45
CA ILE A 7 0.17 6.31 23.34
C ILE A 7 0.93 7.44 22.64
N ILE A 8 1.49 8.39 23.41
CA ILE A 8 2.27 9.49 22.84
C ILE A 8 3.48 8.97 22.08
N SER A 9 4.21 7.99 22.62
CA SER A 9 5.38 7.39 21.97
C SER A 9 4.99 6.69 20.65
N LEU A 10 3.86 5.98 20.62
CA LEU A 10 3.36 5.35 19.39
C LEU A 10 2.95 6.39 18.35
N LEU A 11 2.28 7.46 18.76
CA LEU A 11 1.91 8.56 17.84
C LEU A 11 3.14 9.25 17.27
N LEU A 12 4.16 9.54 18.08
CA LEU A 12 5.41 10.13 17.62
C LEU A 12 6.17 9.19 16.68
N SER A 13 6.18 7.89 16.97
CA SER A 13 6.79 6.89 16.09
C SER A 13 6.09 6.85 14.74
N SER A 14 4.75 6.79 14.72
CA SER A 14 3.97 6.79 13.48
C SER A 14 4.17 8.07 12.66
N ALA A 15 4.20 9.23 13.32
CA ALA A 15 4.47 10.51 12.66
C ALA A 15 5.90 10.56 12.07
N SER A 16 6.88 10.01 12.78
CA SER A 16 8.26 9.90 12.31
C SER A 16 8.39 9.02 11.06
N ILE A 17 7.71 7.87 11.05
CA ILE A 17 7.68 6.97 9.90
C ILE A 17 7.04 7.68 8.70
N ALA A 18 5.86 8.28 8.89
CA ALA A 18 5.17 8.99 7.82
C ALA A 18 6.01 10.13 7.22
N LEU A 19 6.73 10.88 8.06
CA LEU A 19 7.63 11.94 7.60
C LEU A 19 8.81 11.37 6.81
N SER A 20 9.42 10.28 7.29
CA SER A 20 10.53 9.62 6.61
C SER A 20 10.13 9.07 5.24
N ASP A 21 8.92 8.48 5.14
CA ASP A 21 8.39 7.96 3.89
C ASP A 21 8.20 9.08 2.86
N VAL A 22 7.57 10.20 3.27
CA VAL A 22 7.37 11.36 2.38
C VAL A 22 8.70 11.94 1.88
N VAL A 23 9.71 12.05 2.75
CA VAL A 23 11.04 12.55 2.37
C VAL A 23 11.74 11.58 1.42
N ALA A 24 11.72 10.27 1.72
CA ALA A 24 12.33 9.25 0.87
C ALA A 24 11.67 9.21 -0.52
N ASP A 25 10.35 9.20 -0.57
CA ASP A 25 9.60 9.24 -1.83
C ASP A 25 9.90 10.51 -2.63
N GLY A 26 9.98 11.66 -1.98
CA GLY A 26 10.35 12.93 -2.60
C GLY A 26 11.73 12.88 -3.26
N ILE A 27 12.74 12.33 -2.56
CA ILE A 27 14.09 12.15 -3.10
C ILE A 27 14.10 11.20 -4.29
N VAL A 28 13.39 10.07 -4.21
CA VAL A 28 13.30 9.10 -5.30
C VAL A 28 12.64 9.71 -6.53
N VAL A 29 11.52 10.41 -6.36
CA VAL A 29 10.81 11.09 -7.46
C VAL A 29 11.70 12.13 -8.11
N GLN A 30 12.37 12.99 -7.33
CA GLN A 30 13.27 14.01 -7.85
C GLN A 30 14.43 13.39 -8.65
N LYS A 31 15.12 12.40 -8.08
CA LYS A 31 16.25 11.74 -8.76
C LYS A 31 15.83 10.95 -10.00
N THR A 32 14.66 10.35 -9.98
CA THR A 32 14.06 9.66 -11.15
C THR A 32 13.79 10.65 -12.27
N ARG A 33 13.24 11.82 -11.95
CA ARG A 33 13.00 12.90 -12.91
C ARG A 33 14.29 13.43 -13.50
N ASP A 34 15.28 13.75 -12.66
CA ASP A 34 16.60 14.24 -13.08
C ASP A 34 17.28 13.25 -14.06
N ALA A 35 17.16 11.96 -13.79
CA ALA A 35 17.70 10.90 -14.66
C ALA A 35 16.96 10.82 -16.00
N SER A 36 15.62 10.91 -15.99
CA SER A 36 14.80 10.88 -17.20
C SER A 36 15.05 12.13 -18.07
N GLU A 37 15.22 13.31 -17.48
CA GLU A 37 15.55 14.53 -18.20
C GLU A 37 16.95 14.46 -18.88
N GLN A 38 17.88 13.66 -18.30
CA GLN A 38 19.18 13.35 -18.88
C GLN A 38 19.15 12.23 -19.92
N GLY A 39 17.98 11.66 -20.19
CA GLY A 39 17.80 10.55 -21.15
C GLY A 39 18.23 9.20 -20.64
N ASP A 40 18.42 9.04 -19.33
CA ASP A 40 18.81 7.76 -18.70
C ASP A 40 17.63 7.07 -18.02
N ASP A 41 16.69 6.58 -18.83
CA ASP A 41 15.50 5.85 -18.36
C ASP A 41 15.86 4.56 -17.60
N ALA A 42 17.06 4.02 -17.83
CA ALA A 42 17.53 2.83 -17.12
C ALA A 42 17.86 3.14 -15.65
N ILE A 43 18.49 4.29 -15.38
CA ILE A 43 18.76 4.76 -14.01
C ILE A 43 17.44 5.10 -13.32
N ALA A 44 16.52 5.80 -14.00
CA ALA A 44 15.22 6.15 -13.45
C ALA A 44 14.42 4.92 -13.00
N GLY A 45 14.32 3.89 -13.86
CA GLY A 45 13.68 2.61 -13.51
C GLY A 45 14.43 1.83 -12.42
N GLY A 46 15.76 1.93 -12.41
CA GLY A 46 16.63 1.29 -11.41
C GLY A 46 16.42 1.84 -9.99
N LEU A 47 16.28 3.15 -9.84
CA LEU A 47 16.03 3.80 -8.53
C LEU A 47 14.71 3.36 -7.92
N GLN A 48 13.64 3.34 -8.73
CA GLN A 48 12.34 2.85 -8.29
C GLN A 48 12.41 1.39 -7.83
N SER A 49 13.04 0.53 -8.64
CA SER A 49 13.22 -0.90 -8.32
C SER A 49 14.05 -1.11 -7.06
N LEU A 50 15.07 -0.30 -6.83
CA LEU A 50 15.90 -0.34 -5.63
C LEU A 50 15.10 0.04 -4.39
N CYS A 51 14.28 1.08 -4.47
CA CYS A 51 13.41 1.53 -3.37
C CYS A 51 12.43 0.41 -2.95
N TRP A 52 11.66 -0.10 -3.90
CA TRP A 52 10.69 -1.16 -3.63
C TRP A 52 11.34 -2.49 -3.24
N GLY A 53 12.48 -2.83 -3.86
CA GLY A 53 13.24 -4.03 -3.53
C GLY A 53 13.81 -4.00 -2.11
N SER A 54 14.35 -2.85 -1.67
CA SER A 54 14.85 -2.70 -0.31
C SER A 54 13.73 -2.73 0.73
N ALA A 55 12.56 -2.13 0.44
CA ALA A 55 11.39 -2.22 1.29
C ALA A 55 10.88 -3.67 1.44
N ALA A 56 10.83 -4.42 0.33
CA ALA A 56 10.43 -5.83 0.35
C ALA A 56 11.41 -6.70 1.15
N ILE A 57 12.72 -6.50 1.00
CA ILE A 57 13.74 -7.20 1.80
C ILE A 57 13.59 -6.85 3.28
N GLY A 58 13.38 -5.57 3.60
CA GLY A 58 13.13 -5.11 4.97
C GLY A 58 11.89 -5.77 5.57
N ALA A 59 10.79 -5.86 4.81
CA ALA A 59 9.57 -6.53 5.23
C ALA A 59 9.77 -8.03 5.51
N LEU A 60 10.52 -8.74 4.65
CA LEU A 60 10.86 -10.15 4.86
C LEU A 60 11.70 -10.37 6.12
N ILE A 61 12.73 -9.55 6.33
CA ILE A 61 13.58 -9.59 7.52
C ILE A 61 12.74 -9.30 8.77
N SER A 62 11.93 -8.26 8.74
CA SER A 62 11.06 -7.86 9.85
C SER A 62 10.03 -8.95 10.18
N ALA A 63 9.41 -9.56 9.17
CA ALA A 63 8.44 -10.65 9.35
C ALA A 63 9.05 -11.87 10.05
N TYR A 64 10.25 -12.26 9.62
CA TYR A 64 10.97 -13.39 10.24
C TYR A 64 11.36 -13.10 11.69
N PHE A 65 12.01 -11.97 11.94
CA PHE A 65 12.53 -11.65 13.27
C PHE A 65 11.44 -11.26 14.26
N SER A 66 10.32 -10.66 13.82
CA SER A 66 9.25 -10.23 14.72
C SER A 66 8.63 -11.40 15.49
N GLY A 67 8.41 -12.54 14.83
CA GLY A 67 7.89 -13.75 15.48
C GLY A 67 8.94 -14.44 16.34
N SER A 68 10.12 -14.71 15.77
CA SER A 68 11.20 -15.45 16.41
C SER A 68 11.77 -14.74 17.67
N LEU A 69 11.90 -13.42 17.63
CA LEU A 69 12.41 -12.66 18.79
C LEU A 69 11.38 -12.63 19.93
N LEU A 70 10.08 -12.51 19.63
CA LEU A 70 9.05 -12.45 20.67
C LEU A 70 8.85 -13.78 21.41
N GLU A 71 9.31 -14.90 20.84
CA GLU A 71 9.30 -16.19 21.52
C GLU A 71 10.40 -16.30 22.61
N SER A 72 11.54 -15.68 22.37
CA SER A 72 12.72 -15.79 23.23
C SER A 72 13.03 -14.55 24.08
N MET A 73 12.45 -13.40 23.74
CA MET A 73 12.73 -12.09 24.34
C MET A 73 11.44 -11.36 24.74
N SER A 74 11.58 -10.49 25.75
CA SER A 74 10.46 -9.62 26.12
C SER A 74 10.20 -8.55 25.03
N PRO A 75 8.94 -8.05 24.88
CA PRO A 75 8.63 -6.99 23.95
C PRO A 75 9.54 -5.75 24.08
N ARG A 76 9.97 -5.44 25.30
CA ARG A 76 10.86 -4.31 25.59
C ARG A 76 12.25 -4.49 24.94
N GLU A 77 12.80 -5.69 25.00
CA GLU A 77 14.10 -6.03 24.37
C GLU A 77 13.99 -5.98 22.85
N VAL A 78 12.88 -6.51 22.30
CA VAL A 78 12.61 -6.46 20.86
C VAL A 78 12.51 -5.02 20.35
N PHE A 79 11.81 -4.13 21.06
CA PHE A 79 11.79 -2.69 20.74
C PHE A 79 13.17 -2.05 20.83
N GLY A 80 14.00 -2.46 21.81
CA GLY A 80 15.39 -2.01 21.94
C GLY A 80 16.22 -2.36 20.69
N ILE A 81 16.12 -3.60 20.22
CA ILE A 81 16.80 -4.04 18.98
C ILE A 81 16.27 -3.30 17.77
N ALA A 82 14.95 -3.21 17.62
CA ALA A 82 14.31 -2.53 16.47
C ALA A 82 14.70 -1.04 16.40
N SER A 83 14.97 -0.38 17.54
CA SER A 83 15.35 1.04 17.57
C SER A 83 16.71 1.33 16.92
N VAL A 84 17.57 0.32 16.76
CA VAL A 84 18.90 0.49 16.12
C VAL A 84 18.76 0.90 14.66
N LEU A 85 17.75 0.37 13.93
CA LEU A 85 17.54 0.69 12.52
C LEU A 85 17.17 2.16 12.29
N PRO A 86 16.16 2.75 12.97
CA PRO A 86 15.86 4.18 12.84
C PRO A 86 17.03 5.08 13.25
N LEU A 87 17.82 4.69 14.27
CA LEU A 87 19.01 5.42 14.67
C LEU A 87 20.10 5.39 13.59
N ALA A 88 20.31 4.25 12.95
CA ALA A 88 21.22 4.14 11.82
C ALA A 88 20.77 5.01 10.63
N VAL A 89 19.47 4.98 10.29
CA VAL A 89 18.90 5.86 9.25
C VAL A 89 19.11 7.33 9.61
N SER A 90 18.84 7.73 10.85
CA SER A 90 19.10 9.09 11.33
C SER A 90 20.57 9.49 11.22
N GLY A 91 21.49 8.57 11.53
CA GLY A 91 22.92 8.80 11.36
C GLY A 91 23.35 8.99 9.90
N ILE A 92 22.78 8.18 9.01
CA ILE A 92 23.06 8.26 7.57
C ILE A 92 22.48 9.55 6.97
N SER A 93 21.30 10.00 7.44
CA SER A 93 20.66 11.21 6.92
C SER A 93 21.54 12.46 7.07
N PHE A 94 22.38 12.54 8.12
CA PHE A 94 23.37 13.64 8.26
C PHE A 94 24.51 13.61 7.23
N MET A 95 24.68 12.48 6.51
CA MET A 95 25.71 12.34 5.48
C MET A 95 25.18 12.70 4.08
N ILE A 96 23.86 12.84 3.93
CA ILE A 96 23.23 13.21 2.67
C ILE A 96 23.44 14.71 2.47
N GLN A 97 24.14 15.08 1.41
CA GLN A 97 24.29 16.48 1.01
C GLN A 97 23.13 16.84 0.08
N GLU A 98 22.27 17.74 0.52
CA GLU A 98 21.26 18.34 -0.33
C GLU A 98 21.91 19.34 -1.28
N GLU A 99 21.70 19.17 -2.58
CA GLU A 99 22.08 20.19 -3.56
C GLU A 99 21.06 21.32 -3.45
N PRO A 100 21.53 22.59 -3.31
CA PRO A 100 20.59 23.73 -3.25
C PRO A 100 19.76 23.78 -4.53
N VAL A 101 18.44 23.92 -4.38
CA VAL A 101 17.49 24.13 -5.47
C VAL A 101 17.95 25.34 -6.31
N GLY A 102 18.19 25.13 -7.60
CA GLY A 102 18.62 26.20 -8.51
C GLY A 102 20.06 26.13 -9.04
N LYS A 103 20.84 25.09 -8.68
CA LYS A 103 22.19 24.88 -9.26
C LYS A 103 22.23 23.61 -10.10
N GLN A 104 22.01 23.74 -11.39
CA GLN A 104 22.22 22.65 -12.34
C GLN A 104 23.67 22.71 -12.86
N LYS A 105 24.43 21.64 -12.63
CA LYS A 105 25.76 21.47 -13.27
C LYS A 105 25.57 21.07 -14.72
N VAL A 106 25.64 22.02 -15.63
CA VAL A 106 25.76 21.76 -17.06
C VAL A 106 27.23 21.89 -17.45
N ASN A 107 27.84 20.81 -17.94
CA ASN A 107 29.23 20.75 -18.44
C ASN A 107 30.33 21.19 -17.44
N GLY A 108 30.17 20.97 -16.14
CA GLY A 108 31.22 21.25 -15.14
C GLY A 108 31.29 22.70 -14.66
N GLU A 109 30.51 23.62 -15.22
CA GLU A 109 30.34 24.98 -14.73
C GLU A 109 29.02 25.11 -13.97
N VAL A 110 29.11 25.72 -12.77
CA VAL A 110 27.92 26.04 -11.97
C VAL A 110 27.33 27.31 -12.56
N ASN A 111 26.38 27.16 -13.47
CA ASN A 111 25.59 28.30 -13.93
C ASN A 111 24.41 28.47 -12.98
N ASP A 112 24.26 29.65 -12.40
CA ASP A 112 23.02 30.09 -11.78
C ASP A 112 22.00 30.24 -12.92
N VAL A 113 21.32 29.11 -13.23
CA VAL A 113 20.15 29.18 -14.10
C VAL A 113 19.08 29.84 -13.24
N GLU A 114 18.80 31.11 -13.50
CA GLU A 114 17.54 31.73 -13.11
C GLU A 114 16.43 30.89 -13.78
N MET A 115 16.13 29.72 -13.20
CA MET A 115 14.85 29.10 -13.44
C MET A 115 13.83 30.05 -12.81
N GLU A 116 13.15 30.81 -13.64
CA GLU A 116 11.82 31.34 -13.37
C GLU A 116 10.82 30.19 -13.18
N GLN A 117 11.20 29.20 -12.38
CA GLN A 117 10.21 28.43 -11.65
C GLN A 117 9.85 29.37 -10.50
N THR A 118 8.90 30.25 -10.78
CA THR A 118 8.09 30.89 -9.76
C THR A 118 7.73 29.79 -8.80
N GLU A 119 8.42 29.73 -7.65
CA GLU A 119 8.02 28.82 -6.58
C GLU A 119 6.57 29.17 -6.30
N ALA A 120 5.64 28.39 -6.86
CA ALA A 120 4.23 28.63 -6.66
C ALA A 120 4.06 28.68 -5.14
N SER A 121 3.63 29.79 -4.63
CA SER A 121 3.39 29.97 -3.19
C SER A 121 2.62 28.76 -2.68
N VAL A 122 2.89 28.29 -1.47
CA VAL A 122 2.13 27.20 -0.84
C VAL A 122 0.61 27.41 -0.99
N SER A 123 0.18 28.68 -0.97
CA SER A 123 -1.21 29.09 -1.23
C SER A 123 -1.66 28.78 -2.67
N GLU A 124 -0.80 28.98 -3.67
CA GLU A 124 -1.11 28.67 -5.07
C GLU A 124 -1.13 27.17 -5.33
N GLN A 125 -0.19 26.43 -4.77
CA GLN A 125 -0.19 24.96 -4.83
C GLN A 125 -1.45 24.38 -4.17
N MET A 126 -1.85 24.91 -3.02
CA MET A 126 -3.09 24.48 -2.32
C MET A 126 -4.33 24.83 -3.14
N SER A 127 -4.37 26.00 -3.78
CA SER A 127 -5.47 26.42 -4.66
C SER A 127 -5.56 25.50 -5.89
N SER A 128 -4.42 25.18 -6.50
CA SER A 128 -4.33 24.27 -7.65
C SER A 128 -4.76 22.84 -7.29
N LEU A 129 -4.29 22.34 -6.15
CA LEU A 129 -4.72 21.05 -5.59
C LEU A 129 -6.23 21.01 -5.37
N TRP A 130 -6.79 22.06 -4.74
CA TRP A 130 -8.22 22.15 -4.49
C TRP A 130 -9.04 22.23 -5.78
N SER A 131 -8.54 22.95 -6.77
CA SER A 131 -9.17 23.03 -8.10
C SER A 131 -9.13 21.70 -8.83
N ALA A 132 -8.01 20.98 -8.77
CA ALA A 132 -7.87 19.65 -9.35
C ALA A 132 -8.82 18.65 -8.67
N MET A 133 -8.84 18.62 -7.33
CA MET A 133 -9.71 17.72 -6.55
C MET A 133 -11.21 17.95 -6.79
N ARG A 134 -11.63 19.09 -7.32
CA ARG A 134 -13.03 19.36 -7.69
C ARG A 134 -13.42 18.87 -9.08
N GLN A 135 -12.46 18.46 -9.89
CA GLN A 135 -12.75 17.98 -11.24
C GLN A 135 -13.42 16.59 -11.18
N PRO A 136 -14.51 16.35 -11.93
CA PRO A 136 -15.22 15.06 -11.90
C PRO A 136 -14.38 13.85 -12.30
N ASN A 137 -13.41 14.04 -13.19
CA ASN A 137 -12.47 13.03 -13.63
C ASN A 137 -11.41 12.67 -12.56
N ILE A 138 -11.27 13.47 -11.50
CA ILE A 138 -10.39 13.21 -10.38
C ILE A 138 -11.21 12.74 -9.16
N TYR A 139 -12.21 13.53 -8.71
CA TYR A 139 -12.89 13.18 -7.46
C TYR A 139 -13.70 11.89 -7.54
N LYS A 140 -14.27 11.53 -8.72
CA LYS A 140 -15.05 10.29 -8.83
C LYS A 140 -14.20 9.03 -8.66
N PRO A 141 -13.06 8.85 -9.38
CA PRO A 141 -12.15 7.75 -9.13
C PRO A 141 -11.61 7.73 -7.69
N VAL A 142 -11.26 8.89 -7.14
CA VAL A 142 -10.76 8.99 -5.76
C VAL A 142 -11.82 8.56 -4.76
N LEU A 143 -13.06 8.99 -4.94
CA LEU A 143 -14.16 8.59 -4.06
C LEU A 143 -14.47 7.10 -4.21
N PHE A 144 -14.37 6.54 -5.42
CA PHE A 144 -14.47 5.10 -5.62
C PHE A 144 -13.39 4.36 -4.84
N LEU A 145 -12.12 4.76 -4.97
CA LEU A 145 -11.01 4.14 -4.24
C LEU A 145 -11.18 4.26 -2.71
N PHE A 146 -11.64 5.42 -2.26
CA PHE A 146 -11.97 5.61 -0.85
C PHE A 146 -13.04 4.63 -0.37
N LEU A 147 -14.18 4.56 -1.05
CA LEU A 147 -15.28 3.66 -0.68
C LEU A 147 -14.84 2.19 -0.75
N TRP A 148 -14.05 1.84 -1.77
CA TRP A 148 -13.56 0.49 -1.96
C TRP A 148 -12.62 0.06 -0.83
N LYS A 149 -11.72 0.96 -0.38
CA LYS A 149 -10.76 0.67 0.69
C LYS A 149 -11.35 0.85 2.09
N ALA A 150 -12.42 1.66 2.24
CA ALA A 150 -13.10 1.90 3.50
C ALA A 150 -14.12 0.81 3.87
N THR A 151 -14.20 -0.29 3.11
CA THR A 151 -15.06 -1.43 3.48
C THR A 151 -14.55 -2.08 4.76
N PRO A 152 -15.46 -2.52 5.65
CA PRO A 152 -15.09 -3.10 6.94
C PRO A 152 -14.26 -4.37 6.79
N THR A 153 -13.29 -4.57 7.69
CA THR A 153 -12.48 -5.79 7.77
C THR A 153 -12.73 -6.53 9.08
N SER A 154 -12.56 -7.85 9.08
CA SER A 154 -12.63 -8.71 10.26
C SER A 154 -11.25 -9.10 10.82
N ASP A 155 -10.16 -8.52 10.29
CA ASP A 155 -8.78 -8.93 10.53
C ASP A 155 -8.42 -8.95 12.02
N GLY A 156 -8.85 -7.94 12.79
CA GLY A 156 -8.60 -7.86 14.22
C GLY A 156 -9.27 -8.99 15.00
N ALA A 157 -10.56 -9.27 14.70
CA ALA A 157 -11.29 -10.35 15.35
C ALA A 157 -10.72 -11.72 14.95
N MET A 158 -10.32 -11.87 13.69
CA MET A 158 -9.69 -13.09 13.17
C MET A 158 -8.33 -13.34 13.81
N LEU A 159 -7.54 -12.30 14.08
CA LEU A 159 -6.28 -12.42 14.81
C LEU A 159 -6.49 -12.97 16.22
N TYR A 160 -7.46 -12.44 16.97
CA TYR A 160 -7.79 -12.97 18.30
C TYR A 160 -8.31 -14.43 18.23
N PHE A 161 -9.10 -14.76 17.24
CA PHE A 161 -9.53 -16.14 17.03
C PHE A 161 -8.34 -17.08 16.78
N MET A 162 -7.39 -16.68 15.96
CA MET A 162 -6.18 -17.47 15.69
C MET A 162 -5.28 -17.61 16.92
N THR A 163 -5.19 -16.59 17.78
CA THR A 163 -4.34 -16.63 18.98
C THR A 163 -5.01 -17.30 20.16
N ASP A 164 -6.28 -17.01 20.42
CA ASP A 164 -6.93 -17.36 21.68
C ASP A 164 -7.81 -18.63 21.57
N ASP A 165 -8.41 -18.88 20.39
CA ASP A 165 -9.21 -20.10 20.17
C ASP A 165 -8.36 -21.23 19.55
N ILE A 166 -7.64 -20.95 18.45
CA ILE A 166 -6.79 -21.95 17.77
C ILE A 166 -5.47 -22.15 18.54
N GLY A 167 -4.96 -21.11 19.21
CA GLY A 167 -3.76 -21.15 20.03
C GLY A 167 -2.45 -20.97 19.26
N PHE A 168 -2.46 -20.24 18.14
CA PHE A 168 -1.23 -19.94 17.41
C PHE A 168 -0.33 -18.96 18.15
N GLY A 169 0.91 -19.38 18.38
CA GLY A 169 1.93 -18.55 19.02
C GLY A 169 2.54 -17.50 18.07
N PRO A 170 3.30 -16.52 18.63
CA PRO A 170 3.94 -15.45 17.86
C PRO A 170 4.87 -15.96 16.77
N GLU A 171 5.56 -17.08 16.98
CA GLU A 171 6.45 -17.69 15.98
C GLU A 171 5.67 -18.12 14.74
N PHE A 172 4.51 -18.80 14.93
CA PHE A 172 3.67 -19.22 13.82
C PHE A 172 3.15 -18.01 13.04
N LEU A 173 2.66 -16.99 13.74
CA LEU A 173 2.20 -15.74 13.11
C LEU A 173 3.31 -14.99 12.36
N GLY A 174 4.55 -15.04 12.88
CA GLY A 174 5.73 -14.53 12.19
C GLY A 174 6.03 -15.28 10.89
N ARG A 175 5.90 -16.61 10.90
CA ARG A 175 6.04 -17.44 9.69
C ARG A 175 4.93 -17.16 8.68
N VAL A 176 3.68 -16.98 9.13
CA VAL A 176 2.57 -16.55 8.26
C VAL A 176 2.91 -15.22 7.59
N ARG A 177 3.35 -14.22 8.34
CA ARG A 177 3.75 -12.91 7.78
C ARG A 177 4.88 -13.01 6.76
N LEU A 178 5.85 -13.91 6.98
CA LEU A 178 6.93 -14.16 6.03
C LEU A 178 6.38 -14.71 4.71
N VAL A 179 5.47 -15.69 4.79
CA VAL A 179 4.82 -16.28 3.62
C VAL A 179 3.95 -15.27 2.91
N THR A 180 3.18 -14.45 3.64
CA THR A 180 2.40 -13.32 3.12
C THR A 180 3.27 -12.36 2.33
N ALA A 181 4.41 -11.91 2.89
CA ALA A 181 5.33 -11.00 2.21
C ALA A 181 5.92 -11.61 0.91
N ALA A 182 6.27 -12.90 0.93
CA ALA A 182 6.72 -13.60 -0.27
C ALA A 182 5.60 -13.72 -1.32
N SER A 183 4.38 -13.97 -0.88
CA SER A 183 3.18 -14.05 -1.73
C SER A 183 2.83 -12.71 -2.37
N SER A 184 3.00 -11.62 -1.63
CA SER A 184 2.84 -10.26 -2.15
C SER A 184 3.81 -10.00 -3.32
N LEU A 185 5.08 -10.39 -3.19
CA LEU A 185 6.04 -10.28 -4.31
C LEU A 185 5.60 -11.10 -5.53
N LEU A 186 5.04 -12.29 -5.31
CA LEU A 186 4.47 -13.08 -6.40
C LEU A 186 3.25 -12.38 -7.02
N GLY A 187 2.41 -11.75 -6.23
CA GLY A 187 1.29 -10.92 -6.71
C GLY A 187 1.76 -9.77 -7.61
N VAL A 188 2.79 -9.05 -7.18
CA VAL A 188 3.45 -7.99 -7.98
C VAL A 188 3.97 -8.55 -9.32
N PHE A 189 4.65 -9.69 -9.27
CA PHE A 189 5.17 -10.35 -10.48
C PHE A 189 4.04 -10.75 -11.44
N LEU A 190 3.00 -11.40 -10.94
CA LEU A 190 1.84 -11.83 -11.76
C LEU A 190 1.11 -10.64 -12.38
N TYR A 191 0.90 -9.57 -11.63
CA TYR A 191 0.30 -8.34 -12.15
C TYR A 191 1.14 -7.77 -13.30
N ASN A 192 2.45 -7.57 -13.09
CA ASN A 192 3.32 -6.99 -14.10
C ASN A 192 3.44 -7.85 -15.36
N GLN A 193 3.45 -9.19 -15.20
CA GLN A 193 3.62 -10.09 -16.33
C GLN A 193 2.35 -10.29 -17.17
N TYR A 194 1.18 -10.35 -16.50
CA TYR A 194 -0.05 -10.77 -17.17
C TYR A 194 -1.16 -9.72 -17.17
N LEU A 195 -1.25 -8.88 -16.15
CA LEU A 195 -2.40 -8.01 -15.92
C LEU A 195 -2.13 -6.52 -16.20
N ARG A 196 -0.88 -6.12 -16.39
CA ARG A 196 -0.50 -4.72 -16.65
C ARG A 196 -1.23 -4.09 -17.84
N ARG A 197 -1.61 -4.92 -18.84
CA ARG A 197 -2.33 -4.47 -20.05
C ARG A 197 -3.84 -4.54 -19.93
N VAL A 198 -4.35 -5.11 -18.86
CA VAL A 198 -5.79 -5.20 -18.61
C VAL A 198 -6.29 -3.86 -18.09
N PRO A 199 -7.45 -3.36 -18.53
CA PRO A 199 -8.03 -2.14 -18.01
C PRO A 199 -8.12 -2.17 -16.48
N ILE A 200 -7.75 -1.07 -15.83
CA ILE A 200 -7.73 -0.95 -14.35
C ILE A 200 -9.10 -1.33 -13.75
N LYS A 201 -10.17 -0.85 -14.39
CA LYS A 201 -11.55 -1.16 -14.01
C LYS A 201 -11.82 -2.65 -13.95
N ASP A 202 -11.39 -3.40 -14.97
CA ASP A 202 -11.63 -4.84 -15.06
C ASP A 202 -10.83 -5.61 -14.02
N VAL A 203 -9.58 -5.21 -13.78
CA VAL A 203 -8.75 -5.81 -12.72
C VAL A 203 -9.42 -5.62 -11.36
N LEU A 204 -9.84 -4.39 -11.02
CA LEU A 204 -10.52 -4.09 -9.75
C LEU A 204 -11.87 -4.82 -9.63
N LEU A 205 -12.64 -4.92 -10.72
CA LEU A 205 -13.91 -5.65 -10.75
C LEU A 205 -13.69 -7.13 -10.44
N TRP A 206 -12.83 -7.79 -11.22
CA TRP A 206 -12.62 -9.23 -11.08
C TRP A 206 -11.92 -9.61 -9.77
N THR A 207 -10.94 -8.84 -9.32
CA THR A 207 -10.31 -9.10 -8.03
C THR A 207 -11.30 -8.97 -6.87
N SER A 208 -12.18 -7.96 -6.90
CA SER A 208 -13.23 -7.81 -5.88
C SER A 208 -14.26 -8.96 -5.90
N ILE A 209 -14.69 -9.39 -7.08
CA ILE A 209 -15.64 -10.52 -7.21
C ILE A 209 -15.00 -11.83 -6.73
N VAL A 210 -13.74 -12.08 -7.09
CA VAL A 210 -13.03 -13.31 -6.72
C VAL A 210 -12.62 -13.33 -5.26
N SER A 211 -12.31 -12.15 -4.66
CA SER A 211 -11.91 -12.07 -3.26
C SER A 211 -13.01 -12.49 -2.29
N VAL A 212 -14.29 -12.31 -2.64
CA VAL A 212 -15.40 -12.66 -1.74
C VAL A 212 -15.48 -14.16 -1.48
N PRO A 213 -15.62 -15.05 -2.48
CA PRO A 213 -15.64 -16.49 -2.20
C PRO A 213 -14.34 -16.99 -1.56
N LEU A 214 -13.19 -16.40 -1.92
CA LEU A 214 -11.91 -16.73 -1.30
C LEU A 214 -11.84 -16.26 0.17
N GLY A 215 -12.28 -15.06 0.48
CA GLY A 215 -12.36 -14.60 1.87
C GLY A 215 -13.38 -15.38 2.70
N LEU A 216 -14.44 -15.90 2.07
CA LEU A 216 -15.41 -16.78 2.75
C LEU A 216 -14.86 -18.19 3.05
N THR A 217 -13.73 -18.60 2.48
CA THR A 217 -13.06 -19.85 2.89
C THR A 217 -12.65 -19.82 4.36
N GLN A 218 -12.42 -18.64 4.96
CA GLN A 218 -12.16 -18.47 6.38
C GLN A 218 -13.27 -19.06 7.28
N LEU A 219 -14.50 -19.17 6.75
CA LEU A 219 -15.60 -19.85 7.46
C LEU A 219 -15.30 -21.32 7.74
N LEU A 220 -14.53 -21.99 6.89
CA LEU A 220 -14.08 -23.36 7.11
C LEU A 220 -13.16 -23.46 8.34
N LEU A 221 -12.31 -22.45 8.54
CA LEU A 221 -11.43 -22.37 9.70
C LEU A 221 -12.22 -22.02 10.98
N ILE A 222 -13.12 -21.01 10.90
CA ILE A 222 -13.96 -20.56 12.02
C ILE A 222 -14.88 -21.70 12.52
N SER A 223 -15.40 -22.52 11.59
CA SER A 223 -16.24 -23.67 11.93
C SER A 223 -15.46 -24.93 12.26
N HIS A 224 -14.12 -24.91 12.19
CA HIS A 224 -13.21 -26.07 12.30
C HIS A 224 -13.48 -27.14 11.25
N TYR A 225 -14.27 -26.88 10.21
CA TYR A 225 -14.63 -27.86 9.18
C TYR A 225 -13.40 -28.27 8.33
N ASN A 226 -12.38 -27.42 8.25
CA ASN A 226 -11.08 -27.76 7.65
C ASN A 226 -10.48 -29.03 8.27
N ARG A 227 -10.68 -29.27 9.59
CA ARG A 227 -10.19 -30.47 10.30
C ARG A 227 -10.94 -31.73 9.86
N GLU A 228 -12.24 -31.60 9.57
CA GLU A 228 -13.05 -32.75 9.04
C GLU A 228 -12.61 -33.10 7.61
N LEU A 229 -12.11 -32.09 6.83
CA LEU A 229 -11.53 -32.30 5.51
C LEU A 229 -10.08 -32.84 5.57
N GLY A 230 -9.54 -33.09 6.78
CA GLY A 230 -8.17 -33.55 6.98
C GLY A 230 -7.09 -32.49 6.78
N ILE A 231 -7.46 -31.20 6.75
CA ILE A 231 -6.53 -30.10 6.58
C ILE A 231 -6.22 -29.50 7.97
N PRO A 232 -4.95 -29.56 8.45
CA PRO A 232 -4.55 -28.91 9.69
C PRO A 232 -4.75 -27.39 9.63
N ASP A 233 -5.14 -26.77 10.76
CA ASP A 233 -5.41 -25.33 10.84
C ASP A 233 -4.25 -24.49 10.33
N GLY A 234 -3.01 -24.83 10.70
CA GLY A 234 -1.82 -24.13 10.23
C GLY A 234 -1.62 -24.20 8.72
N ALA A 235 -1.87 -25.37 8.12
CA ALA A 235 -1.76 -25.53 6.67
C ALA A 235 -2.87 -24.74 5.94
N PHE A 236 -4.07 -24.69 6.52
CA PHE A 236 -5.19 -23.93 6.01
C PHE A 236 -4.86 -22.43 6.00
N VAL A 237 -4.40 -21.87 7.14
CA VAL A 237 -4.03 -20.46 7.27
C VAL A 237 -2.95 -20.09 6.28
N PHE A 238 -1.88 -20.89 6.13
CA PHE A 238 -0.86 -20.63 5.12
C PHE A 238 -1.41 -20.57 3.70
N GLY A 239 -2.28 -21.53 3.34
CA GLY A 239 -2.88 -21.56 2.01
C GLY A 239 -3.80 -20.38 1.73
N ASP A 240 -4.63 -20.02 2.69
CA ASP A 240 -5.56 -18.89 2.63
C ASP A 240 -4.82 -17.57 2.50
N ASP A 241 -3.83 -17.31 3.36
CA ASP A 241 -3.01 -16.10 3.34
C ASP A 241 -2.21 -15.94 2.05
N VAL A 242 -1.66 -17.03 1.48
CA VAL A 242 -0.97 -16.99 0.18
C VAL A 242 -1.90 -16.47 -0.91
N VAL A 243 -3.08 -17.06 -1.02
CA VAL A 243 -4.03 -16.72 -2.08
C VAL A 243 -4.57 -15.31 -1.92
N LEU A 244 -4.98 -14.93 -0.70
CA LEU A 244 -5.51 -13.61 -0.42
C LEU A 244 -4.45 -12.51 -0.58
N SER A 245 -3.20 -12.77 -0.20
CA SER A 245 -2.11 -11.81 -0.37
C SER A 245 -1.76 -11.56 -1.83
N ILE A 246 -1.67 -12.63 -2.64
CA ILE A 246 -1.47 -12.48 -4.09
C ILE A 246 -2.59 -11.65 -4.71
N LEU A 247 -3.84 -11.96 -4.38
CA LEU A 247 -5.01 -11.25 -4.92
C LEU A 247 -5.05 -9.80 -4.44
N GLY A 248 -4.69 -9.56 -3.17
CA GLY A 248 -4.59 -8.23 -2.58
C GLY A 248 -3.59 -7.34 -3.31
N GLU A 249 -2.40 -7.86 -3.65
CA GLU A 249 -1.40 -7.11 -4.42
C GLU A 249 -1.86 -6.87 -5.87
N ILE A 250 -2.48 -7.85 -6.51
CA ILE A 250 -3.06 -7.69 -7.85
C ILE A 250 -4.12 -6.59 -7.86
N ALA A 251 -4.88 -6.44 -6.78
CA ALA A 251 -5.88 -5.37 -6.64
C ALA A 251 -5.26 -4.02 -6.27
N PHE A 252 -4.16 -4.01 -5.51
CA PHE A 252 -3.52 -2.78 -5.03
C PHE A 252 -2.74 -2.06 -6.14
N LEU A 253 -1.96 -2.77 -6.95
CA LEU A 253 -1.11 -2.16 -7.98
C LEU A 253 -1.86 -1.26 -8.98
N PRO A 254 -3.04 -1.66 -9.53
CA PRO A 254 -3.84 -0.77 -10.37
C PRO A 254 -4.23 0.54 -9.70
N THR A 255 -4.42 0.54 -8.37
CA THR A 255 -4.78 1.77 -7.63
C THR A 255 -3.65 2.78 -7.62
N LEU A 256 -2.40 2.33 -7.53
CA LEU A 256 -1.20 3.18 -7.65
C LEU A 256 -1.08 3.76 -9.05
N VAL A 257 -1.28 2.92 -10.07
CA VAL A 257 -1.26 3.36 -11.48
C VAL A 257 -2.36 4.38 -11.73
N LEU A 258 -3.56 4.14 -11.21
CA LEU A 258 -4.69 5.07 -11.30
C LEU A 258 -4.36 6.39 -10.62
N ALA A 259 -3.84 6.37 -9.39
CA ALA A 259 -3.45 7.57 -8.67
C ALA A 259 -2.41 8.40 -9.44
N ALA A 260 -1.40 7.75 -10.02
CA ALA A 260 -0.39 8.42 -10.83
C ALA A 260 -0.97 9.06 -12.09
N ARG A 261 -1.91 8.38 -12.77
CA ARG A 261 -2.56 8.89 -13.99
C ARG A 261 -3.51 10.06 -13.73
N LEU A 262 -4.07 10.16 -12.53
CA LEU A 262 -4.97 11.24 -12.14
C LEU A 262 -4.23 12.58 -11.88
N CYS A 263 -2.90 12.56 -11.82
CA CYS A 263 -2.09 13.72 -11.45
C CYS A 263 -1.77 14.58 -12.68
N PRO A 264 -2.32 15.82 -12.79
CA PRO A 264 -1.99 16.72 -13.86
C PRO A 264 -0.57 17.31 -13.69
N PRO A 265 0.05 17.76 -14.81
CA PRO A 265 1.38 18.36 -14.78
C PRO A 265 1.48 19.56 -13.85
N GLY A 266 2.56 19.63 -13.06
CA GLY A 266 2.88 20.74 -12.16
C GLY A 266 2.43 20.60 -10.71
N ILE A 267 1.54 19.63 -10.39
CA ILE A 267 1.11 19.31 -9.02
C ILE A 267 1.16 17.81 -8.72
N GLU A 268 1.89 17.04 -9.55
CA GLU A 268 1.89 15.57 -9.50
C GLU A 268 2.21 15.02 -8.12
N ALA A 269 3.32 15.48 -7.53
CA ALA A 269 3.80 14.98 -6.24
C ALA A 269 2.81 15.28 -5.11
N VAL A 270 2.27 16.51 -5.08
CA VAL A 270 1.33 16.95 -4.03
C VAL A 270 0.00 16.23 -4.16
N LEU A 271 -0.50 16.09 -5.40
CA LEU A 271 -1.76 15.39 -5.63
C LEU A 271 -1.62 13.89 -5.37
N PHE A 272 -0.54 13.24 -5.86
CA PHE A 272 -0.28 11.83 -5.59
C PHE A 272 -0.19 11.54 -4.09
N ALA A 273 0.58 12.34 -3.33
CA ALA A 273 0.66 12.21 -1.88
C ALA A 273 -0.71 12.39 -1.19
N THR A 274 -1.53 13.32 -1.69
CA THR A 274 -2.90 13.54 -1.20
C THR A 274 -3.79 12.31 -1.47
N LEU A 275 -3.72 11.74 -2.69
CA LEU A 275 -4.48 10.56 -3.07
C LEU A 275 -4.08 9.35 -2.21
N MET A 276 -2.78 9.14 -1.99
CA MET A 276 -2.29 8.07 -1.13
C MET A 276 -2.67 8.27 0.33
N SER A 277 -2.70 9.51 0.82
CA SER A 277 -3.21 9.85 2.16
C SER A 277 -4.70 9.53 2.31
N ILE A 278 -5.51 9.84 1.29
CA ILE A 278 -6.93 9.49 1.25
C ILE A 278 -7.11 7.97 1.24
N TYR A 279 -6.32 7.25 0.46
CA TYR A 279 -6.36 5.79 0.38
C TYR A 279 -6.00 5.13 1.73
N ASN A 280 -4.94 5.60 2.39
CA ASN A 280 -4.53 5.11 3.71
C ASN A 280 -5.56 5.47 4.79
N GLY A 281 -6.11 6.69 4.73
CA GLY A 281 -7.22 7.10 5.60
C GLY A 281 -8.46 6.23 5.42
N ALA A 282 -8.79 5.86 4.18
CA ALA A 282 -9.89 4.93 3.88
C ALA A 282 -9.66 3.55 4.52
N SER A 283 -8.43 3.02 4.47
CA SER A 283 -8.08 1.76 5.15
C SER A 283 -8.32 1.84 6.66
N THR A 284 -7.94 2.95 7.29
CA THR A 284 -8.22 3.19 8.72
C THR A 284 -9.72 3.20 8.99
N VAL A 285 -10.51 3.90 8.16
CA VAL A 285 -11.98 3.89 8.28
C VAL A 285 -12.55 2.47 8.19
N GLY A 286 -12.07 1.67 7.22
CA GLY A 286 -12.49 0.27 7.08
C GLY A 286 -12.21 -0.57 8.33
N THR A 287 -11.02 -0.41 8.90
CA THR A 287 -10.65 -1.09 10.16
C THR A 287 -11.52 -0.65 11.33
N GLU A 288 -11.77 0.64 11.49
CA GLU A 288 -12.62 1.18 12.56
C GLU A 288 -14.09 0.74 12.41
N VAL A 289 -14.62 0.72 11.19
CA VAL A 289 -15.97 0.20 10.92
C VAL A 289 -16.03 -1.30 11.23
N GLY A 290 -15.00 -2.05 10.87
CA GLY A 290 -14.86 -3.46 11.22
C GLY A 290 -14.83 -3.69 12.73
N ALA A 291 -14.06 -2.89 13.47
CA ALA A 291 -14.05 -2.93 14.94
C ALA A 291 -15.42 -2.57 15.55
N GLY A 292 -16.12 -1.60 14.97
CA GLY A 292 -17.49 -1.27 15.34
C GLY A 292 -18.47 -2.43 15.16
N LEU A 293 -18.38 -3.13 14.02
CA LEU A 293 -19.16 -4.34 13.74
C LEU A 293 -18.82 -5.48 14.69
N THR A 294 -17.53 -5.70 14.97
CA THR A 294 -17.06 -6.69 15.95
C THR A 294 -17.72 -6.48 17.31
N LYS A 295 -17.74 -5.23 17.78
CA LYS A 295 -18.41 -4.85 19.04
C LYS A 295 -19.92 -5.03 18.95
N LEU A 296 -20.56 -4.61 17.85
CA LEU A 296 -22.01 -4.70 17.64
C LEU A 296 -22.49 -6.16 17.65
N LEU A 297 -21.71 -7.06 17.06
CA LEU A 297 -21.99 -8.49 17.03
C LEU A 297 -21.53 -9.22 18.29
N SER A 298 -21.02 -8.50 19.28
CA SER A 298 -20.53 -9.05 20.55
C SER A 298 -19.44 -10.12 20.39
N VAL A 299 -18.62 -10.00 19.34
CA VAL A 299 -17.42 -10.82 19.18
C VAL A 299 -16.35 -10.28 20.14
N THR A 300 -15.81 -11.17 20.99
CA THR A 300 -14.82 -10.83 22.01
C THR A 300 -13.62 -11.78 21.95
N GLU A 301 -12.58 -11.54 22.72
CA GLU A 301 -11.40 -12.40 22.84
C GLU A 301 -11.74 -13.81 23.37
N THR A 302 -12.91 -14.02 23.97
CA THR A 302 -13.35 -15.28 24.56
C THR A 302 -14.64 -15.84 23.95
N ASP A 303 -15.34 -15.07 23.10
CA ASP A 303 -16.58 -15.51 22.44
C ASP A 303 -16.54 -15.19 20.95
N PHE A 304 -16.37 -16.20 20.14
CA PHE A 304 -16.31 -16.15 18.69
C PHE A 304 -17.57 -16.65 17.99
N SER A 305 -18.67 -16.84 18.70
CA SER A 305 -19.93 -17.42 18.17
C SER A 305 -20.48 -16.64 16.97
N ASN A 306 -20.30 -15.32 16.92
CA ASN A 306 -20.72 -14.45 15.82
C ASN A 306 -19.59 -14.10 14.84
N LEU A 307 -18.39 -14.64 14.97
CA LEU A 307 -17.27 -14.34 14.09
C LEU A 307 -17.56 -14.73 12.63
N ALA A 308 -18.23 -15.86 12.40
CA ALA A 308 -18.66 -16.27 11.07
C ALA A 308 -19.57 -15.22 10.41
N LEU A 309 -20.55 -14.69 11.16
CA LEU A 309 -21.46 -13.64 10.67
C LEU A 309 -20.69 -12.35 10.37
N LEU A 310 -19.77 -11.94 11.24
CA LEU A 310 -18.89 -10.78 11.02
C LEU A 310 -18.10 -10.96 9.73
N THR A 311 -17.44 -12.09 9.53
CA THR A 311 -16.66 -12.40 8.34
C THR A 311 -17.51 -12.34 7.06
N ILE A 312 -18.73 -12.87 7.09
CA ILE A 312 -19.67 -12.80 5.95
C ILE A 312 -20.01 -11.33 5.64
N ILE A 313 -20.39 -10.55 6.66
CA ILE A 313 -20.76 -9.13 6.47
C ILE A 313 -19.58 -8.35 5.88
N CYS A 314 -18.37 -8.50 6.41
CA CYS A 314 -17.18 -7.82 5.93
C CYS A 314 -16.88 -8.21 4.47
N ASN A 315 -16.85 -9.49 4.15
CA ASN A 315 -16.56 -9.96 2.80
C ASN A 315 -17.63 -9.54 1.78
N VAL A 316 -18.90 -9.69 2.09
CA VAL A 316 -19.98 -9.31 1.16
C VAL A 316 -20.07 -7.79 0.98
N SER A 317 -19.84 -7.02 2.04
CA SER A 317 -19.86 -5.55 1.95
C SER A 317 -18.76 -4.99 1.05
N SER A 318 -17.66 -5.72 0.83
CA SER A 318 -16.60 -5.33 -0.10
C SER A 318 -17.06 -5.21 -1.57
N LEU A 319 -18.21 -5.79 -1.91
CA LEU A 319 -18.83 -5.64 -3.23
C LEU A 319 -19.66 -4.35 -3.37
N LEU A 320 -20.06 -3.70 -2.28
CA LEU A 320 -20.92 -2.50 -2.33
C LEU A 320 -20.33 -1.37 -3.19
N PRO A 321 -19.03 -1.07 -3.13
CA PRO A 321 -18.44 -0.01 -3.95
C PRO A 321 -18.49 -0.30 -5.45
N LEU A 322 -18.63 -1.56 -5.87
CA LEU A 322 -18.70 -1.92 -7.29
C LEU A 322 -19.91 -1.30 -8.01
N VAL A 323 -20.95 -0.89 -7.29
CA VAL A 323 -22.05 -0.10 -7.85
C VAL A 323 -21.55 1.20 -8.51
N PHE A 324 -20.44 1.74 -8.01
CA PHE A 324 -19.81 2.97 -8.49
C PHE A 324 -18.62 2.72 -9.44
N ILE A 325 -18.36 1.48 -9.85
CA ILE A 325 -17.19 1.15 -10.68
C ILE A 325 -17.18 1.88 -12.02
N GLY A 326 -18.34 2.31 -12.50
CA GLY A 326 -18.47 3.16 -13.68
C GLY A 326 -17.84 4.56 -13.53
N TRP A 327 -17.47 4.98 -12.33
CA TRP A 327 -16.70 6.22 -12.11
C TRP A 327 -15.26 6.11 -12.60
N LEU A 328 -14.80 4.91 -12.92
CA LEU A 328 -13.48 4.66 -13.51
C LEU A 328 -13.51 4.65 -15.04
N ASP A 329 -14.68 4.82 -15.68
CA ASP A 329 -14.80 4.82 -17.14
C ASP A 329 -14.05 6.02 -17.73
N GLY A 330 -13.24 5.76 -18.75
CA GLY A 330 -12.41 6.78 -19.41
C GLY A 330 -11.12 7.15 -18.68
N VAL A 331 -10.91 6.68 -17.45
CA VAL A 331 -9.65 6.91 -16.73
C VAL A 331 -8.66 5.81 -17.10
N GLY A 332 -7.82 6.08 -18.09
CA GLY A 332 -6.77 5.14 -18.52
C GLY A 332 -6.85 4.69 -19.98
N ASP A 333 -7.97 4.86 -20.64
CA ASP A 333 -8.10 4.50 -22.07
C ASP A 333 -7.33 5.49 -22.97
N GLU A 334 -7.42 6.80 -22.68
CA GLU A 334 -6.68 7.83 -23.43
C GLU A 334 -5.16 7.63 -23.38
N SER A 335 -4.63 7.13 -22.26
CA SER A 335 -3.19 6.92 -22.12
C SER A 335 -2.68 5.63 -22.78
N GLN A 336 -3.54 4.65 -23.04
CA GLN A 336 -3.18 3.49 -23.87
C GLN A 336 -3.12 3.87 -25.34
N GLU A 337 -4.10 4.64 -25.84
CA GLU A 337 -4.09 5.16 -27.20
C GLU A 337 -2.89 6.11 -27.45
N GLU A 338 -2.55 6.98 -26.49
CA GLU A 338 -1.35 7.83 -26.59
C GLU A 338 -0.04 7.04 -26.53
N MET A 339 0.07 5.99 -25.71
CA MET A 339 1.26 5.12 -25.68
C MET A 339 1.38 4.29 -26.95
N GLU A 340 0.27 3.78 -27.48
CA GLU A 340 0.26 3.06 -28.76
C GLU A 340 0.59 4.01 -29.92
N ALA A 341 0.07 5.24 -29.91
CA ALA A 341 0.41 6.25 -30.90
C ALA A 341 1.90 6.65 -30.85
N LYS A 342 2.47 6.87 -29.67
CA LYS A 342 3.92 7.16 -29.51
C LYS A 342 4.79 5.97 -29.90
N GLN A 343 4.36 4.73 -29.65
CA GLN A 343 5.07 3.53 -30.04
C GLN A 343 5.02 3.33 -31.57
N TYR A 344 3.89 3.71 -32.20
CA TYR A 344 3.72 3.66 -33.65
C TYR A 344 4.57 4.72 -34.37
N ASP A 345 4.62 5.96 -33.84
CA ASP A 345 5.47 7.03 -34.35
C ASP A 345 6.96 6.76 -34.14
N GLY A 346 7.34 6.12 -33.03
CA GLY A 346 8.72 5.70 -32.77
C GLY A 346 9.24 4.56 -33.66
N LEU A 347 8.33 3.75 -34.22
CA LEU A 347 8.64 2.70 -35.18
C LEU A 347 8.73 3.24 -36.63
N ASN A 348 7.94 4.25 -36.97
CA ASN A 348 7.93 4.85 -38.32
C ASN A 348 8.94 5.99 -38.52
N GLY A 349 9.56 6.47 -37.46
CA GLY A 349 10.59 7.54 -37.51
C GLY A 349 12.03 7.05 -37.69
N LYS A 350 12.24 5.79 -38.01
CA LYS A 350 13.57 5.17 -38.22
C LYS A 350 13.83 4.72 -39.66
N ASP A 351 13.22 5.37 -40.65
CA ASP A 351 13.60 5.24 -42.07
C ASP A 351 14.40 6.46 -42.57
#